data_25c205ebe7449b6e4de0e02f34a53c9e
#
_entry.id   25c205ebe7449b6e4de0e02f34a53c9e
#
_cell.length_a   1.000
_cell.length_b   1.000
_cell.length_c   1.000
_cell.angle_alpha   90.00
_cell.angle_beta   90.00
_cell.angle_gamma   90.00
#
_symmetry.space_group_name_H-M   'P 1'
#
loop_
_entity.id
_entity.type
_entity.pdbx_description
1 polymer ?
#
loop_
_entity_poly.entity_id
_entity_poly.type
_entity_poly.pdbx_seq_one_letter_code
_entity_poly.pdbx_strand_id
1 'polypeptide(L)'
;MKKLKEEFFKLLPPTIFFFVALHIVAFVRVLMLKGTGISPMSTMSIAVAALILGKAVLLADMLPMINRFPNKPLIYNVVWKTLIYLLAATLIHYLERLIDFWRQTGGFVAGNQKLLAEIVWPHFWAIQIILLVLIVMYCTMHELVRVIGKEKVLRIFFGPMHAPEV
;
A
#
# COMPACT_ATOMS: atom_id res chain seq x y z
N MET A 1 -11.22 11.14 -22.21
CA MET A 1 -10.33 9.97 -22.35
C MET A 1 -8.88 10.25 -21.91
N LYS A 2 -8.28 11.43 -22.16
CA LYS A 2 -6.91 11.75 -21.72
C LYS A 2 -6.73 11.72 -20.18
N LYS A 3 -7.64 12.34 -19.42
CA LYS A 3 -7.59 12.35 -17.93
C LYS A 3 -7.64 10.95 -17.33
N LEU A 4 -8.49 10.06 -17.85
CA LEU A 4 -8.59 8.68 -17.37
C LEU A 4 -7.27 7.89 -17.59
N LYS A 5 -6.61 8.10 -18.73
CA LYS A 5 -5.30 7.49 -19.00
C LYS A 5 -4.23 8.02 -18.04
N GLU A 6 -4.21 9.32 -17.79
CA GLU A 6 -3.24 9.93 -16.87
C GLU A 6 -3.43 9.43 -15.43
N GLU A 7 -4.66 9.30 -14.96
CA GLU A 7 -4.96 8.73 -13.64
C GLU A 7 -4.58 7.25 -13.56
N PHE A 8 -4.85 6.48 -14.62
CA PHE A 8 -4.46 5.08 -14.69
C PHE A 8 -2.94 4.91 -14.65
N PHE A 9 -2.18 5.73 -15.39
CA PHE A 9 -0.72 5.68 -15.34
C PHE A 9 -0.13 6.09 -13.99
N LYS A 10 -0.79 6.98 -13.25
CA LYS A 10 -0.39 7.32 -11.87
C LYS A 10 -0.68 6.21 -10.87
N LEU A 11 -1.74 5.42 -11.09
CA LEU A 11 -2.10 4.29 -10.27
C LEU A 11 -1.14 3.09 -10.45
N LEU A 12 -0.56 2.95 -11.63
CA LEU A 12 0.23 1.77 -12.02
C LEU A 12 1.46 1.54 -11.12
N PRO A 13 2.33 2.53 -10.84
CA PRO A 13 3.53 2.32 -10.03
C PRO A 13 3.23 1.81 -8.62
N PRO A 14 2.34 2.42 -7.81
CA PRO A 14 2.03 1.91 -6.49
C PRO A 14 1.35 0.53 -6.56
N THR A 15 0.45 0.32 -7.51
CA THR A 15 -0.24 -0.97 -7.66
C THR A 15 0.73 -2.10 -7.99
N ILE A 16 1.68 -1.90 -8.91
CA ILE A 16 2.70 -2.91 -9.25
C ILE A 16 3.58 -3.20 -8.03
N PHE A 17 4.02 -2.18 -7.32
CA PHE A 17 4.83 -2.35 -6.12
C PHE A 17 4.10 -3.22 -5.08
N PHE A 18 2.87 -2.87 -4.73
CA PHE A 18 2.08 -3.62 -3.75
C PHE A 18 1.71 -5.02 -4.27
N PHE A 19 1.47 -5.17 -5.56
CA PHE A 19 1.19 -6.48 -6.15
C PHE A 19 2.37 -7.44 -5.96
N VAL A 20 3.58 -7.01 -6.30
CA VAL A 20 4.79 -7.82 -6.13
C VAL A 20 5.05 -8.09 -4.65
N ALA A 21 4.99 -7.05 -3.80
CA ALA A 21 5.26 -7.17 -2.38
C ALA A 21 4.26 -8.11 -1.67
N LEU A 22 2.96 -8.01 -1.97
CA LEU A 22 1.95 -8.89 -1.41
C LEU A 22 2.06 -10.33 -1.92
N HIS A 23 2.53 -10.55 -3.16
CA HIS A 23 2.83 -11.90 -3.64
C HIS A 23 3.99 -12.54 -2.86
N ILE A 24 5.03 -11.77 -2.56
CA ILE A 24 6.13 -12.24 -1.71
C ILE A 24 5.62 -12.61 -0.32
N VAL A 25 4.82 -11.75 0.31
CA VAL A 25 4.22 -12.01 1.63
C VAL A 25 3.34 -13.27 1.60
N ALA A 26 2.49 -13.41 0.57
CA ALA A 26 1.64 -14.58 0.40
C ALA A 26 2.46 -15.86 0.18
N PHE A 27 3.53 -15.79 -0.59
CA PHE A 27 4.43 -16.90 -0.82
C PHE A 27 5.13 -17.36 0.47
N VAL A 28 5.65 -16.42 1.25
CA VAL A 28 6.23 -16.71 2.58
C VAL A 28 5.19 -17.37 3.48
N ARG A 29 3.95 -16.85 3.50
CA ARG A 29 2.86 -17.44 4.28
C ARG A 29 2.56 -18.88 3.86
N VAL A 30 2.53 -19.17 2.56
CA VAL A 30 2.33 -20.54 2.05
C VAL A 30 3.43 -21.47 2.52
N LEU A 31 4.70 -21.02 2.47
CA LEU A 31 5.83 -21.82 2.96
C LEU A 31 5.74 -22.11 4.46
N MET A 32 5.35 -21.11 5.26
CA MET A 32 5.19 -21.25 6.71
C MET A 32 4.01 -22.18 7.09
N LEU A 33 2.94 -22.19 6.29
CA LEU A 33 1.72 -22.97 6.55
C LEU A 33 1.72 -24.31 5.80
N LYS A 34 2.80 -24.69 5.15
CA LYS A 34 2.91 -25.96 4.42
C LYS A 34 2.72 -27.12 5.40
N GLY A 35 1.71 -27.95 5.14
CA GLY A 35 1.33 -29.08 6.02
C GLY A 35 0.20 -28.79 7.01
N THR A 36 -0.29 -27.55 7.13
CA THR A 36 -1.39 -27.19 8.07
C THR A 36 -2.78 -27.32 7.44
N GLY A 37 -2.89 -27.66 6.15
CA GLY A 37 -4.17 -27.75 5.42
C GLY A 37 -4.81 -26.40 5.08
N ILE A 38 -4.15 -25.28 5.38
CA ILE A 38 -4.66 -23.94 5.03
C ILE A 38 -4.39 -23.66 3.57
N SER A 39 -5.44 -23.35 2.81
CA SER A 39 -5.32 -23.01 1.40
C SER A 39 -4.61 -21.67 1.19
N PRO A 40 -3.73 -21.55 0.20
CA PRO A 40 -3.09 -20.27 -0.13
C PRO A 40 -4.11 -19.26 -0.65
N MET A 41 -3.86 -17.96 -0.40
CA MET A 41 -4.63 -16.90 -1.03
C MET A 41 -4.51 -16.98 -2.55
N SER A 42 -5.63 -16.79 -3.25
CA SER A 42 -5.60 -16.77 -4.72
C SER A 42 -4.84 -15.53 -5.21
N THR A 43 -4.15 -15.66 -6.35
CA THR A 43 -3.51 -14.53 -7.05
C THR A 43 -4.49 -13.38 -7.32
N MET A 44 -5.75 -13.72 -7.60
CA MET A 44 -6.81 -12.74 -7.82
C MET A 44 -7.10 -11.92 -6.57
N SER A 45 -7.17 -12.54 -5.39
CA SER A 45 -7.37 -11.82 -4.11
C SER A 45 -6.19 -10.88 -3.81
N ILE A 46 -4.97 -11.31 -4.13
CA ILE A 46 -3.77 -10.47 -3.97
C ILE A 46 -3.79 -9.30 -4.95
N ALA A 47 -4.21 -9.52 -6.20
CA ALA A 47 -4.35 -8.46 -7.19
C ALA A 47 -5.38 -7.41 -6.77
N VAL A 48 -6.53 -7.84 -6.25
CA VAL A 48 -7.56 -6.94 -5.72
C VAL A 48 -7.03 -6.14 -4.54
N ALA A 49 -6.35 -6.77 -3.57
CA ALA A 49 -5.74 -6.08 -2.43
C ALA A 49 -4.70 -5.04 -2.88
N ALA A 50 -3.84 -5.38 -3.85
CA ALA A 50 -2.86 -4.46 -4.41
C ALA A 50 -3.51 -3.26 -5.11
N LEU A 51 -4.61 -3.49 -5.83
CA LEU A 51 -5.38 -2.43 -6.49
C LEU A 51 -6.02 -1.48 -5.47
N ILE A 52 -6.56 -2.01 -4.39
CA ILE A 52 -7.14 -1.24 -3.29
C ILE A 52 -6.07 -0.35 -2.64
N LEU A 53 -4.89 -0.91 -2.33
CA LEU A 53 -3.78 -0.15 -1.77
C LEU A 53 -3.26 0.92 -2.73
N GLY A 54 -3.10 0.59 -4.01
CA GLY A 54 -2.73 1.57 -5.03
C GLY A 54 -3.73 2.72 -5.13
N LYS A 55 -5.02 2.41 -5.06
CA LYS A 55 -6.09 3.41 -5.04
C LYS A 55 -6.07 4.26 -3.77
N ALA A 56 -5.78 3.65 -2.60
CA ALA A 56 -5.65 4.36 -1.33
C ALA A 56 -4.50 5.39 -1.39
N VAL A 57 -3.34 4.98 -1.94
CA VAL A 57 -2.20 5.87 -2.15
C VAL A 57 -2.57 7.02 -3.10
N LEU A 58 -3.22 6.73 -4.23
CA LEU A 58 -3.63 7.76 -5.18
C LEU A 58 -4.60 8.77 -4.58
N LEU A 59 -5.60 8.31 -3.82
CA LEU A 59 -6.55 9.19 -3.12
C LEU A 59 -5.84 10.04 -2.06
N ALA A 60 -4.90 9.46 -1.32
CA ALA A 60 -4.11 10.18 -0.33
C ALA A 60 -3.17 11.22 -0.98
N ASP A 61 -2.60 10.93 -2.16
CA ASP A 61 -1.79 11.88 -2.93
C ASP A 61 -2.57 13.10 -3.42
N MET A 62 -3.90 12.97 -3.58
CA MET A 62 -4.78 14.09 -3.92
C MET A 62 -5.02 15.05 -2.74
N LEU A 63 -4.66 14.65 -1.52
CA LEU A 63 -4.83 15.52 -0.35
C LEU A 63 -3.81 16.67 -0.38
N PRO A 64 -4.26 17.93 -0.18
CA PRO A 64 -3.38 19.09 -0.25
C PRO A 64 -2.28 19.09 0.83
N MET A 65 -2.48 18.32 1.89
CA MET A 65 -1.55 18.22 3.03
C MET A 65 -0.44 17.16 2.84
N ILE A 66 -0.46 16.38 1.75
CA ILE A 66 0.49 15.28 1.55
C ILE A 66 1.95 15.77 1.43
N ASN A 67 2.15 16.95 0.84
CA ASN A 67 3.47 17.55 0.64
C ASN A 67 3.72 18.73 1.62
N ARG A 68 3.41 18.53 2.90
CA ARG A 68 3.45 19.60 3.91
C ARG A 68 4.86 20.08 4.25
N PHE A 69 5.88 19.26 4.02
CA PHE A 69 7.25 19.53 4.47
C PHE A 69 8.27 19.59 3.30
N PRO A 70 8.12 20.52 2.32
CA PRO A 70 8.99 20.56 1.15
C PRO A 70 10.46 20.87 1.49
N ASN A 71 10.69 21.64 2.57
CA ASN A 71 12.02 22.14 2.97
C ASN A 71 12.59 21.41 4.20
N LYS A 72 12.00 20.30 4.62
CA LYS A 72 12.47 19.48 5.74
C LYS A 72 13.26 18.26 5.23
N PRO A 73 14.11 17.64 6.07
CA PRO A 73 14.76 16.39 5.72
C PRO A 73 13.79 15.34 5.20
N LEU A 74 14.25 14.50 4.27
CA LEU A 74 13.42 13.52 3.58
C LEU A 74 12.59 12.64 4.52
N ILE A 75 13.16 12.31 5.67
CA ILE A 75 12.51 11.45 6.68
C ILE A 75 11.16 12.02 7.14
N TYR A 76 11.03 13.34 7.25
CA TYR A 76 9.75 13.97 7.65
C TYR A 76 8.65 13.70 6.62
N ASN A 77 8.98 13.77 5.33
CA ASN A 77 8.03 13.46 4.26
C ASN A 77 7.70 11.98 4.22
N VAL A 78 8.70 11.10 4.41
CA VAL A 78 8.47 9.65 4.45
C VAL A 78 7.54 9.27 5.59
N VAL A 79 7.83 9.73 6.82
CA VAL A 79 6.99 9.43 7.99
C VAL A 79 5.58 10.00 7.81
N TRP A 80 5.47 11.26 7.37
CA TRP A 80 4.18 11.92 7.17
C TRP A 80 3.32 11.21 6.13
N LYS A 81 3.88 10.90 4.97
CA LYS A 81 3.19 10.15 3.91
C LYS A 81 2.80 8.76 4.36
N THR A 82 3.70 8.06 5.08
CA THR A 82 3.41 6.75 5.63
C THR A 82 2.17 6.76 6.53
N LEU A 83 2.08 7.73 7.45
CA LEU A 83 0.92 7.86 8.34
C LEU A 83 -0.38 8.10 7.56
N ILE A 84 -0.35 9.00 6.58
CA ILE A 84 -1.54 9.32 5.77
C ILE A 84 -1.95 8.10 4.92
N TYR A 85 -1.01 7.43 4.28
CA TYR A 85 -1.32 6.26 3.45
C TYR A 85 -1.81 5.08 4.29
N LEU A 86 -1.22 4.85 5.46
CA LEU A 86 -1.68 3.82 6.39
C LEU A 86 -3.11 4.08 6.86
N LEU A 87 -3.38 5.33 7.23
CA LEU A 87 -4.72 5.75 7.65
C LEU A 87 -5.73 5.59 6.50
N ALA A 88 -5.39 6.06 5.31
CA ALA A 88 -6.24 5.94 4.12
C ALA A 88 -6.52 4.48 3.76
N ALA A 89 -5.49 3.61 3.76
CA ALA A 89 -5.64 2.19 3.47
C ALA A 89 -6.52 1.49 4.51
N THR A 90 -6.30 1.76 5.80
CA THR A 90 -7.09 1.20 6.90
C THR A 90 -8.56 1.66 6.81
N LEU A 91 -8.78 2.94 6.52
CA LEU A 91 -10.13 3.51 6.37
C LEU A 91 -10.88 2.89 5.18
N ILE A 92 -10.23 2.76 4.04
CA ILE A 92 -10.84 2.17 2.85
C ILE A 92 -11.20 0.71 3.13
N HIS A 93 -10.29 -0.07 3.72
CA HIS A 93 -10.54 -1.45 4.08
C HIS A 93 -11.67 -1.61 5.11
N TYR A 94 -11.73 -0.71 6.10
CA TYR A 94 -12.83 -0.65 7.06
C TYR A 94 -14.17 -0.38 6.36
N LEU A 95 -14.22 0.61 5.48
CA LEU A 95 -15.44 0.97 4.74
C LEU A 95 -15.92 -0.16 3.81
N GLU A 96 -15.02 -0.85 3.13
CA GLU A 96 -15.35 -2.01 2.30
C GLU A 96 -16.03 -3.12 3.13
N ARG A 97 -15.41 -3.49 4.26
CA ARG A 97 -15.97 -4.47 5.17
C ARG A 97 -17.32 -4.02 5.76
N LEU A 98 -17.43 -2.75 6.13
CA LEU A 98 -18.67 -2.19 6.67
C LEU A 98 -19.81 -2.27 5.65
N ILE A 99 -19.54 -2.00 4.37
CA ILE A 99 -20.53 -2.13 3.29
C ILE A 99 -20.97 -3.58 3.14
N ASP A 100 -20.07 -4.54 3.20
CA ASP A 100 -20.39 -5.97 3.11
C ASP A 100 -21.28 -6.43 4.28
N PHE A 101 -20.96 -6.05 5.51
CA PHE A 101 -21.79 -6.35 6.67
C PHE A 101 -23.13 -5.61 6.66
N TRP A 102 -23.14 -4.37 6.19
CA TRP A 102 -24.40 -3.63 6.03
C TRP A 102 -25.36 -4.34 5.08
N ARG A 103 -24.86 -4.81 3.94
CA ARG A 103 -25.67 -5.59 2.99
C ARG A 103 -26.22 -6.88 3.59
N GLN A 104 -25.48 -7.52 4.49
CA GLN A 104 -25.89 -8.77 5.15
C GLN A 104 -26.91 -8.53 6.27
N THR A 105 -26.77 -7.45 7.04
CA THR A 105 -27.58 -7.18 8.24
C THR A 105 -28.77 -6.25 7.98
N GLY A 106 -28.82 -5.60 6.81
CA GLY A 106 -29.88 -4.66 6.47
C GLY A 106 -29.85 -3.33 7.23
N GLY A 107 -28.84 -3.09 8.12
CA GLY A 107 -28.72 -1.87 8.92
C GLY A 107 -27.27 -1.47 9.17
N PHE A 108 -26.99 -0.16 9.09
CA PHE A 108 -25.64 0.37 9.29
C PHE A 108 -25.09 0.10 10.72
N VAL A 109 -25.93 0.32 11.74
CA VAL A 109 -25.54 0.10 13.14
C VAL A 109 -25.30 -1.38 13.43
N ALA A 110 -26.20 -2.25 12.95
CA ALA A 110 -26.06 -3.70 13.10
C ALA A 110 -24.84 -4.23 12.34
N GLY A 111 -24.56 -3.72 11.13
CA GLY A 111 -23.36 -4.04 10.35
C GLY A 111 -22.08 -3.66 11.07
N ASN A 112 -22.03 -2.47 11.66
CA ASN A 112 -20.85 -2.01 12.41
C ASN A 112 -20.62 -2.84 13.69
N GLN A 113 -21.68 -3.15 14.44
CA GLN A 113 -21.58 -4.00 15.64
C GLN A 113 -21.05 -5.40 15.29
N LYS A 114 -21.57 -6.00 14.21
CA LYS A 114 -21.11 -7.29 13.73
C LYS A 114 -19.64 -7.26 13.29
N LEU A 115 -19.24 -6.22 12.55
CA LEU A 115 -17.86 -6.02 12.12
C LEU A 115 -16.91 -5.96 13.33
N LEU A 116 -17.24 -5.16 14.34
CA LEU A 116 -16.41 -5.02 15.54
C LEU A 116 -16.37 -6.32 16.37
N ALA A 117 -17.46 -7.07 16.42
CA ALA A 117 -17.52 -8.35 17.12
C ALA A 117 -16.69 -9.45 16.44
N GLU A 118 -16.56 -9.41 15.11
CA GLU A 118 -15.82 -10.40 14.31
C GLU A 118 -14.32 -10.05 14.15
N ILE A 119 -13.84 -8.92 14.68
CA ILE A 119 -12.41 -8.56 14.62
C ILE A 119 -11.57 -9.54 15.44
N VAL A 120 -10.72 -10.28 14.76
CA VAL A 120 -9.62 -11.05 15.37
C VAL A 120 -8.44 -10.13 15.56
N TRP A 121 -8.28 -9.52 16.74
CA TRP A 121 -7.28 -8.50 17.03
C TRP A 121 -5.83 -8.88 16.65
N PRO A 122 -5.33 -10.09 16.95
CA PRO A 122 -3.97 -10.48 16.55
C PRO A 122 -3.79 -10.46 15.02
N HIS A 123 -4.81 -10.90 14.27
CA HIS A 123 -4.78 -10.89 12.82
C HIS A 123 -4.82 -9.47 12.25
N PHE A 124 -5.63 -8.60 12.83
CA PHE A 124 -5.69 -7.19 12.48
C PHE A 124 -4.31 -6.53 12.64
N TRP A 125 -3.66 -6.69 13.81
CA TRP A 125 -2.34 -6.11 14.06
C TRP A 125 -1.27 -6.68 13.13
N ALA A 126 -1.29 -7.97 12.84
CA ALA A 126 -0.34 -8.57 11.90
C ALA A 126 -0.44 -7.94 10.51
N ILE A 127 -1.68 -7.72 10.02
CA ILE A 127 -1.91 -7.04 8.74
C ILE A 127 -1.40 -5.59 8.80
N GLN A 128 -1.68 -4.85 9.87
CA GLN A 128 -1.24 -3.46 10.02
C GLN A 128 0.29 -3.32 10.05
N ILE A 129 1.00 -4.25 10.70
CA ILE A 129 2.47 -4.25 10.73
C ILE A 129 3.04 -4.51 9.33
N ILE A 130 2.54 -5.51 8.62
CA ILE A 130 2.96 -5.79 7.24
C ILE A 130 2.70 -4.58 6.36
N LEU A 131 1.51 -4.00 6.46
CA LEU A 131 1.10 -2.84 5.67
C LEU A 131 1.99 -1.62 5.96
N LEU A 132 2.29 -1.37 7.24
CA LEU A 132 3.21 -0.31 7.66
C LEU A 132 4.58 -0.46 7.00
N VAL A 133 5.17 -1.66 7.08
CA VAL A 133 6.50 -1.93 6.49
C VAL A 133 6.47 -1.70 4.98
N LEU A 134 5.46 -2.21 4.27
CA LEU A 134 5.33 -2.05 2.83
C LEU A 134 5.15 -0.58 2.43
N ILE A 135 4.34 0.17 3.17
CA ILE A 135 4.11 1.60 2.90
C ILE A 135 5.38 2.42 3.18
N VAL A 136 6.11 2.13 4.28
CA VAL A 136 7.40 2.79 4.56
C VAL A 136 8.39 2.56 3.42
N MET A 137 8.53 1.32 2.96
CA MET A 137 9.39 1.00 1.81
C MET A 137 8.97 1.75 0.55
N TYR A 138 7.68 1.74 0.24
CA TYR A 138 7.13 2.48 -0.91
C TYR A 138 7.42 3.98 -0.80
N CYS A 139 7.08 4.61 0.34
CA CYS A 139 7.30 6.04 0.56
C CYS A 139 8.78 6.42 0.46
N THR A 140 9.67 5.61 1.03
CA THR A 140 11.11 5.85 0.98
C THR A 140 11.61 5.81 -0.46
N MET A 141 11.24 4.77 -1.22
CA MET A 141 11.66 4.67 -2.63
C MET A 141 11.08 5.79 -3.47
N HIS A 142 9.80 6.11 -3.28
CA HIS A 142 9.13 7.18 -4.02
C HIS A 142 9.76 8.55 -3.75
N GLU A 143 10.05 8.88 -2.47
CA GLU A 143 10.69 10.14 -2.09
C GLU A 143 12.14 10.21 -2.57
N LEU A 144 12.90 9.12 -2.52
CA LEU A 144 14.25 9.05 -3.09
C LEU A 144 14.24 9.32 -4.59
N VAL A 145 13.36 8.66 -5.33
CA VAL A 145 13.22 8.89 -6.79
C VAL A 145 12.82 10.33 -7.08
N ARG A 146 11.96 10.93 -6.25
CA ARG A 146 11.54 12.32 -6.40
C ARG A 146 12.70 13.31 -6.20
N VAL A 147 13.56 13.08 -5.20
CA VAL A 147 14.69 14.00 -4.87
C VAL A 147 15.88 13.81 -5.79
N ILE A 148 16.24 12.58 -6.08
CA ILE A 148 17.40 12.25 -6.95
C ILE A 148 17.08 12.50 -8.43
N GLY A 149 15.81 12.32 -8.83
CA GLY A 149 15.37 12.33 -10.21
C GLY A 149 15.39 10.93 -10.83
N LYS A 150 14.34 10.60 -11.57
CA LYS A 150 14.12 9.27 -12.17
C LYS A 150 15.27 8.82 -13.07
N GLU A 151 15.76 9.71 -13.92
CA GLU A 151 16.85 9.41 -14.86
C GLU A 151 18.16 9.07 -14.14
N LYS A 152 18.47 9.84 -13.07
CA LYS A 152 19.68 9.63 -12.28
C LYS A 152 19.60 8.30 -11.49
N VAL A 153 18.44 7.98 -10.94
CA VAL A 153 18.20 6.68 -10.27
C VAL A 153 18.39 5.53 -11.25
N LEU A 154 17.79 5.59 -12.44
CA LEU A 154 17.97 4.57 -13.47
C LEU A 154 19.45 4.43 -13.89
N ARG A 155 20.16 5.53 -14.01
CA ARG A 155 21.59 5.53 -14.35
C ARG A 155 22.44 4.89 -13.24
N ILE A 156 22.12 5.13 -11.98
CA ILE A 156 22.82 4.52 -10.83
C ILE A 156 22.59 3.01 -10.79
N PHE A 157 21.36 2.53 -11.07
CA PHE A 157 21.06 1.11 -10.98
C PHE A 157 21.44 0.28 -12.21
N PHE A 158 21.37 0.88 -13.40
CA PHE A 158 21.52 0.15 -14.67
C PHE A 158 22.63 0.72 -15.57
N GLY A 159 23.20 1.87 -15.21
CA GLY A 159 24.30 2.48 -15.97
C GLY A 159 25.66 1.93 -15.56
N PRO A 160 26.70 2.14 -16.39
CA PRO A 160 28.07 1.79 -16.02
C PRO A 160 28.50 2.62 -14.80
N MET A 161 29.05 1.98 -13.79
CA MET A 161 29.69 2.68 -12.68
C MET A 161 30.95 3.37 -13.21
N HIS A 162 30.96 4.70 -13.24
CA HIS A 162 32.21 5.42 -13.42
C HIS A 162 33.02 5.25 -12.14
N ALA A 163 34.29 4.82 -12.28
CA ALA A 163 35.21 4.83 -11.17
C ALA A 163 35.28 6.27 -10.60
N PRO A 164 35.32 6.42 -9.25
CA PRO A 164 35.52 7.75 -8.68
C PRO A 164 36.81 8.32 -9.27
N GLU A 165 36.73 9.48 -9.88
CA GLU A 165 37.92 10.25 -10.23
C GLU A 165 38.62 10.57 -8.91
N VAL A 166 39.84 10.00 -8.75
CA VAL A 166 40.73 10.19 -7.61
C VAL A 166 41.37 11.58 -7.74
#